data_b4d87460d134b6dacba4b25e97990e1d
#
_entry.id   b4d87460d134b6dacba4b25e97990e1d
#
_cell.length_a   1.000
_cell.length_b   1.000
_cell.length_c   1.000
_cell.angle_alpha   90.00
_cell.angle_beta   90.00
_cell.angle_gamma   90.00
#
_symmetry.space_group_name_H-M   'P 1'
#
loop_
_entity.id
_entity.type
_entity.pdbx_description
1 polymer ?
#
loop_
_entity_poly.entity_id
_entity_poly.type
_entity_poly.pdbx_seq_one_letter_code
_entity_poly.pdbx_strand_id
1 'polypeptide(L)'
;NISNGLLGYATPPSSWIGDGDGLVIGYKYFGTTGVVQAPYNKGRTATHEIGHWLNLDHLWGAWGNCGNDQVSDTPKQESENYSCPGYPSNPNSCSTTNPDGDMFMNYMDYTNDACMNLFTNGQKARMIAAVNQYRPNMLNHNICNTPTSILNIEGNTQKRIVKIFNILGQEVKEKNIKNQALFYLYNDGVIVKKIILE
;
A
#
# COMPACT_ATOMS: atom_id res chain seq x y z
N ASN A 1 9.39 -5.91 14.01
CA ASN A 1 9.60 -7.02 13.07
C ASN A 1 8.42 -7.97 13.12
N ILE A 2 7.87 -8.29 11.96
CA ILE A 2 6.89 -9.37 11.83
C ILE A 2 7.66 -10.69 11.98
N SER A 3 7.17 -11.59 12.85
CA SER A 3 7.72 -12.93 13.07
C SER A 3 6.94 -13.98 12.29
N ASN A 4 7.45 -15.22 12.26
CA ASN A 4 6.75 -16.39 11.74
C ASN A 4 6.53 -16.45 10.22
N GLY A 5 7.41 -15.84 9.43
CA GLY A 5 7.35 -15.98 7.96
C GLY A 5 6.26 -15.15 7.27
N LEU A 6 5.48 -14.36 8.02
CA LEU A 6 4.52 -13.43 7.43
C LEU A 6 5.22 -12.28 6.71
N LEU A 7 4.73 -11.93 5.55
CA LEU A 7 5.20 -10.78 4.77
C LEU A 7 4.52 -9.50 5.23
N GLY A 8 3.24 -9.58 5.60
CA GLY A 8 2.40 -8.50 6.08
C GLY A 8 1.14 -9.03 6.75
N TYR A 9 0.33 -8.13 7.25
CA TYR A 9 -1.06 -8.37 7.64
C TYR A 9 -1.81 -7.04 7.68
N ALA A 10 -3.12 -7.10 7.54
CA ALA A 10 -4.02 -5.96 7.61
C ALA A 10 -5.16 -6.20 8.60
N THR A 11 -5.75 -5.13 9.11
CA THR A 11 -6.98 -5.18 9.88
C THR A 11 -8.17 -5.08 8.91
N PRO A 12 -8.97 -6.14 8.74
CA PRO A 12 -10.17 -6.06 7.91
C PRO A 12 -11.15 -5.01 8.43
N PRO A 13 -11.95 -4.40 7.57
CA PRO A 13 -12.88 -3.36 7.99
C PRO A 13 -13.94 -3.92 8.95
N SER A 14 -14.25 -3.15 9.98
CA SER A 14 -15.28 -3.46 10.97
C SER A 14 -16.07 -2.20 11.31
N SER A 15 -17.18 -2.34 12.01
CA SER A 15 -17.98 -1.22 12.52
C SER A 15 -17.23 -0.40 13.59
N TRP A 16 -16.17 -0.94 14.15
CA TRP A 16 -15.30 -0.26 15.09
C TRP A 16 -13.91 -0.09 14.47
N ILE A 17 -13.51 1.17 14.26
CA ILE A 17 -12.20 1.56 13.75
C ILE A 17 -11.43 2.14 14.95
N GLY A 18 -10.43 1.42 15.41
CA GLY A 18 -9.57 1.83 16.52
C GLY A 18 -8.13 2.12 16.06
N ASP A 19 -7.26 2.33 17.02
CA ASP A 19 -5.83 2.65 16.80
C ASP A 19 -5.07 1.56 16.04
N GLY A 20 -5.63 0.35 15.93
CA GLY A 20 -5.09 -0.75 15.16
C GLY A 20 -5.59 -0.85 13.71
N ASP A 21 -6.41 0.11 13.23
CA ASP A 21 -6.89 0.11 11.85
C ASP A 21 -5.76 0.45 10.88
N GLY A 22 -5.35 -0.51 10.09
CA GLY A 22 -4.26 -0.32 9.14
C GLY A 22 -3.65 -1.62 8.67
N LEU A 23 -2.44 -1.52 8.20
CA LEU A 23 -1.65 -2.65 7.73
C LEU A 23 -0.22 -2.60 8.28
N VAL A 24 0.37 -3.76 8.45
CA VAL A 24 1.77 -3.92 8.88
C VAL A 24 2.49 -4.75 7.84
N ILE A 25 3.64 -4.27 7.36
CA ILE A 25 4.43 -4.95 6.34
C ILE A 25 5.85 -5.10 6.82
N GLY A 26 6.41 -6.27 6.60
CA GLY A 26 7.83 -6.51 6.85
C GLY A 26 8.69 -5.56 6.01
N TYR A 27 9.64 -4.87 6.63
CA TYR A 27 10.44 -3.85 5.95
C TYR A 27 11.19 -4.38 4.70
N LYS A 28 11.44 -5.69 4.65
CA LYS A 28 12.06 -6.37 3.49
C LYS A 28 11.10 -6.60 2.32
N TYR A 29 9.80 -6.33 2.52
CA TYR A 29 8.73 -6.60 1.55
C TYR A 29 7.93 -5.33 1.24
N PHE A 30 8.43 -4.17 1.67
CA PHE A 30 7.79 -2.89 1.46
C PHE A 30 8.56 -2.04 0.43
N GLY A 31 7.91 -1.77 -0.70
CA GLY A 31 8.50 -0.95 -1.76
C GLY A 31 9.23 -1.74 -2.84
N THR A 32 10.09 -1.06 -3.59
CA THR A 32 10.75 -1.59 -4.79
C THR A 32 12.27 -1.38 -4.80
N THR A 33 12.80 -0.68 -3.81
CA THR A 33 14.22 -0.30 -3.71
C THR A 33 14.74 -0.47 -2.29
N GLY A 34 16.04 -0.37 -2.11
CA GLY A 34 16.68 -0.47 -0.81
C GLY A 34 16.90 -1.91 -0.35
N VAL A 35 16.39 -2.27 0.81
CA VAL A 35 16.62 -3.58 1.46
C VAL A 35 15.61 -4.67 1.07
N VAL A 36 14.74 -4.40 0.11
CA VAL A 36 13.70 -5.33 -0.30
C VAL A 36 14.28 -6.62 -0.89
N GLN A 37 13.60 -7.73 -0.63
CA GLN A 37 14.09 -9.08 -0.99
C GLN A 37 13.16 -9.75 -1.99
N ALA A 38 13.77 -10.26 -3.08
CA ALA A 38 13.08 -11.14 -4.01
C ALA A 38 12.57 -12.41 -3.26
N PRO A 39 11.46 -12.99 -3.69
CA PRO A 39 10.64 -12.62 -4.86
C PRO A 39 9.59 -11.55 -4.57
N TYR A 40 9.54 -10.97 -3.35
CA TYR A 40 8.53 -10.01 -2.88
C TYR A 40 9.09 -8.59 -2.84
N ASN A 41 9.62 -8.12 -3.96
CA ASN A 41 10.39 -6.87 -4.07
C ASN A 41 9.83 -5.87 -5.08
N LYS A 42 8.55 -5.97 -5.42
CA LYS A 42 7.84 -5.02 -6.30
C LYS A 42 6.65 -4.34 -5.62
N GLY A 43 6.59 -4.39 -4.28
CA GLY A 43 5.57 -3.75 -3.47
C GLY A 43 4.21 -4.43 -3.47
N ARG A 44 4.12 -5.67 -3.96
CA ARG A 44 2.82 -6.38 -4.07
C ARG A 44 2.30 -6.87 -2.74
N THR A 45 3.17 -7.12 -1.77
CA THR A 45 2.75 -7.37 -0.38
C THR A 45 1.87 -6.22 0.14
N ALA A 46 2.31 -4.96 -0.04
CA ALA A 46 1.51 -3.81 0.37
C ALA A 46 0.17 -3.73 -0.39
N THR A 47 0.18 -4.02 -1.69
CA THR A 47 -1.04 -4.06 -2.52
C THR A 47 -2.02 -5.13 -2.02
N HIS A 48 -1.52 -6.32 -1.66
CA HIS A 48 -2.29 -7.43 -1.09
C HIS A 48 -2.95 -7.02 0.24
N GLU A 49 -2.14 -6.49 1.17
CA GLU A 49 -2.65 -6.08 2.49
C GLU A 49 -3.67 -4.94 2.40
N ILE A 50 -3.50 -4.01 1.45
CA ILE A 50 -4.51 -2.98 1.16
C ILE A 50 -5.82 -3.62 0.66
N GLY A 51 -5.74 -4.69 -0.12
CA GLY A 51 -6.91 -5.47 -0.51
C GLY A 51 -7.71 -5.96 0.70
N HIS A 52 -7.05 -6.59 1.67
CA HIS A 52 -7.68 -7.03 2.93
C HIS A 52 -8.22 -5.85 3.75
N TRP A 53 -7.45 -4.79 3.88
CA TRP A 53 -7.88 -3.58 4.57
C TRP A 53 -9.14 -2.95 3.94
N LEU A 54 -9.33 -3.17 2.64
CA LEU A 54 -10.50 -2.76 1.86
C LEU A 54 -11.53 -3.89 1.66
N ASN A 55 -11.56 -4.89 2.56
CA ASN A 55 -12.56 -5.94 2.61
C ASN A 55 -12.47 -7.02 1.52
N LEU A 56 -11.31 -7.26 0.95
CA LEU A 56 -11.13 -8.42 0.07
C LEU A 56 -10.68 -9.64 0.89
N ASP A 57 -11.24 -10.79 0.56
CA ASP A 57 -10.75 -12.10 0.99
C ASP A 57 -9.73 -12.65 -0.01
N HIS A 58 -9.00 -13.69 0.38
CA HIS A 58 -8.22 -14.49 -0.57
C HIS A 58 -9.14 -15.18 -1.57
N LEU A 59 -8.64 -15.50 -2.76
CA LEU A 59 -9.43 -16.13 -3.83
C LEU A 59 -10.02 -17.50 -3.46
N TRP A 60 -9.36 -18.24 -2.55
CA TRP A 60 -9.87 -19.50 -2.01
C TRP A 60 -10.88 -19.31 -0.87
N GLY A 61 -11.24 -18.06 -0.55
CA GLY A 61 -12.16 -17.71 0.53
C GLY A 61 -11.55 -17.88 1.92
N ALA A 62 -12.32 -17.53 2.95
CA ALA A 62 -11.87 -17.54 4.34
C ALA A 62 -11.49 -18.94 4.88
N TRP A 63 -12.03 -20.00 4.29
CA TRP A 63 -11.89 -21.36 4.80
C TRP A 63 -11.13 -22.29 3.85
N GLY A 64 -10.63 -21.80 2.73
CA GLY A 64 -10.00 -22.62 1.69
C GLY A 64 -10.98 -23.56 0.97
N ASN A 65 -10.43 -24.55 0.24
CA ASN A 65 -11.21 -25.60 -0.41
C ASN A 65 -12.35 -25.09 -1.30
N CYS A 66 -12.05 -24.25 -2.28
CA CYS A 66 -13.03 -23.67 -3.18
C CYS A 66 -14.08 -22.79 -2.48
N GLY A 67 -13.67 -22.11 -1.42
CA GLY A 67 -14.51 -21.17 -0.69
C GLY A 67 -15.00 -20.01 -1.56
N ASN A 68 -15.73 -19.13 -0.94
CA ASN A 68 -16.27 -17.95 -1.60
C ASN A 68 -15.56 -16.71 -1.07
N ASP A 69 -14.87 -15.97 -1.94
CA ASP A 69 -14.24 -14.66 -1.65
C ASP A 69 -15.22 -13.49 -1.72
N GLN A 70 -16.52 -13.79 -1.91
CA GLN A 70 -17.60 -12.82 -2.01
C GLN A 70 -17.48 -11.87 -3.23
N VAL A 71 -16.79 -12.31 -4.28
CA VAL A 71 -16.64 -11.60 -5.54
C VAL A 71 -17.05 -12.51 -6.70
N SER A 72 -17.91 -12.02 -7.59
CA SER A 72 -18.52 -12.86 -8.61
C SER A 72 -17.69 -13.06 -9.87
N ASP A 73 -16.69 -12.21 -10.11
CA ASP A 73 -15.82 -12.23 -11.29
C ASP A 73 -14.41 -12.75 -10.98
N THR A 74 -14.22 -13.37 -9.83
CA THR A 74 -13.09 -14.21 -9.49
C THR A 74 -13.48 -15.69 -9.60
N PRO A 75 -12.68 -16.54 -10.24
CA PRO A 75 -12.92 -17.97 -10.23
C PRO A 75 -12.71 -18.53 -8.83
N LYS A 76 -13.47 -19.56 -8.46
CA LYS A 76 -13.20 -20.29 -7.23
C LYS A 76 -11.86 -20.99 -7.33
N GLN A 77 -11.09 -20.93 -6.26
CA GLN A 77 -9.75 -21.48 -6.14
C GLN A 77 -9.67 -22.38 -4.92
N GLU A 78 -8.97 -23.51 -5.03
CA GLU A 78 -8.87 -24.49 -3.94
C GLU A 78 -7.97 -24.00 -2.81
N SER A 79 -6.81 -23.46 -3.20
CA SER A 79 -5.79 -22.98 -2.28
C SER A 79 -4.95 -21.88 -2.94
N GLU A 80 -3.97 -21.35 -2.19
CA GLU A 80 -3.02 -20.38 -2.67
C GLU A 80 -2.07 -20.96 -3.76
N ASN A 81 -1.65 -20.11 -4.67
CA ASN A 81 -0.57 -20.39 -5.60
C ASN A 81 0.74 -19.71 -5.14
N TYR A 82 1.85 -20.37 -5.38
CA TYR A 82 3.19 -19.85 -5.10
C TYR A 82 4.03 -19.75 -6.38
N SER A 83 5.16 -19.03 -6.30
CA SER A 83 6.05 -18.81 -7.42
C SER A 83 5.37 -18.04 -8.57
N CYS A 84 5.61 -18.41 -9.81
CA CYS A 84 4.95 -17.86 -11.00
C CYS A 84 4.43 -19.02 -11.84
N PRO A 85 3.20 -19.48 -11.60
CA PRO A 85 2.60 -20.56 -12.37
C PRO A 85 2.49 -20.22 -13.86
N GLY A 86 2.48 -21.26 -14.70
CA GLY A 86 2.11 -21.12 -16.10
C GLY A 86 0.60 -21.03 -16.26
N TYR A 87 0.15 -20.30 -17.28
CA TYR A 87 -1.28 -20.22 -17.62
C TYR A 87 -1.68 -21.31 -18.62
N PRO A 88 -2.82 -22.00 -18.43
CA PRO A 88 -3.70 -21.96 -17.28
C PRO A 88 -3.10 -22.72 -16.07
N SER A 89 -3.38 -22.23 -14.83
CA SER A 89 -2.94 -22.88 -13.60
C SER A 89 -4.11 -23.60 -12.97
N ASN A 90 -3.91 -24.85 -12.54
CA ASN A 90 -4.95 -25.68 -11.90
C ASN A 90 -6.31 -25.61 -12.61
N PRO A 91 -6.40 -25.86 -13.92
CA PRO A 91 -7.65 -25.72 -14.64
C PRO A 91 -8.69 -26.68 -14.06
N ASN A 92 -9.89 -26.15 -13.83
CA ASN A 92 -11.02 -26.88 -13.23
C ASN A 92 -10.81 -27.39 -11.80
N SER A 93 -9.90 -26.78 -11.01
CA SER A 93 -9.62 -27.21 -9.63
C SER A 93 -10.89 -27.22 -8.74
N CYS A 94 -11.75 -26.20 -8.91
CA CYS A 94 -13.00 -26.07 -8.14
C CYS A 94 -14.27 -26.22 -8.98
N SER A 95 -14.14 -26.30 -10.30
CA SER A 95 -15.28 -26.38 -11.23
C SER A 95 -14.82 -26.88 -12.58
N THR A 96 -15.52 -27.88 -13.12
CA THR A 96 -15.29 -28.38 -14.46
C THR A 96 -15.60 -27.34 -15.56
N THR A 97 -16.13 -26.18 -15.18
CA THR A 97 -16.45 -25.07 -16.08
C THR A 97 -15.46 -23.92 -16.01
N ASN A 98 -14.33 -24.09 -15.33
CA ASN A 98 -13.26 -23.11 -15.23
C ASN A 98 -11.98 -23.58 -15.96
N PRO A 99 -11.94 -23.56 -17.31
CA PRO A 99 -10.78 -24.04 -18.06
C PRO A 99 -9.56 -23.13 -17.90
N ASP A 100 -9.75 -21.86 -17.54
CA ASP A 100 -8.69 -20.88 -17.33
C ASP A 100 -7.95 -21.09 -15.99
N GLY A 101 -8.55 -21.87 -15.09
CA GLY A 101 -7.97 -22.22 -13.81
C GLY A 101 -7.94 -21.08 -12.79
N ASP A 102 -6.98 -21.16 -11.89
CA ASP A 102 -6.78 -20.20 -10.82
C ASP A 102 -6.32 -18.84 -11.37
N MET A 103 -6.84 -17.77 -10.77
CA MET A 103 -6.44 -16.40 -11.12
C MET A 103 -5.16 -16.01 -10.37
N PHE A 104 -4.11 -16.79 -10.54
CA PHE A 104 -2.84 -16.66 -9.82
C PHE A 104 -2.15 -15.30 -9.97
N MET A 105 -2.50 -14.50 -10.99
CA MET A 105 -2.01 -13.15 -11.22
C MET A 105 -2.73 -12.07 -10.40
N ASN A 106 -3.78 -12.44 -9.66
CA ASN A 106 -4.53 -11.53 -8.82
C ASN A 106 -3.72 -11.14 -7.57
N TYR A 107 -3.84 -9.89 -7.14
CA TYR A 107 -3.14 -9.41 -5.95
C TYR A 107 -3.59 -10.11 -4.64
N MET A 108 -4.72 -10.83 -4.64
CA MET A 108 -5.19 -11.58 -3.48
C MET A 108 -4.75 -13.04 -3.48
N ASP A 109 -3.82 -13.44 -4.36
CA ASP A 109 -3.10 -14.71 -4.30
C ASP A 109 -1.73 -14.55 -3.61
N TYR A 110 -0.90 -15.60 -3.52
CA TYR A 110 0.41 -15.65 -2.86
C TYR A 110 1.57 -15.83 -3.83
N THR A 111 1.36 -15.57 -5.10
CA THR A 111 2.41 -15.68 -6.11
C THR A 111 3.50 -14.60 -5.93
N ASN A 112 4.64 -14.81 -6.60
CA ASN A 112 5.70 -13.82 -6.59
C ASN A 112 5.22 -12.47 -7.13
N ASP A 113 5.75 -11.38 -6.61
CA ASP A 113 5.41 -10.01 -7.03
C ASP A 113 5.49 -9.78 -8.55
N ALA A 114 6.38 -10.51 -9.23
CA ALA A 114 6.56 -10.41 -10.68
C ALA A 114 5.33 -10.89 -11.48
N CYS A 115 4.49 -11.72 -10.88
CA CYS A 115 3.35 -12.38 -11.54
C CYS A 115 2.03 -11.72 -11.19
N MET A 116 1.97 -10.96 -10.09
CA MET A 116 0.79 -10.24 -9.66
C MET A 116 0.61 -8.93 -10.44
N ASN A 117 -0.56 -8.71 -11.02
CA ASN A 117 -0.79 -7.54 -11.87
C ASN A 117 -2.21 -6.99 -11.89
N LEU A 118 -3.18 -7.60 -11.18
CA LEU A 118 -4.57 -7.13 -11.27
C LEU A 118 -5.39 -7.31 -9.99
N PHE A 119 -6.38 -6.44 -9.86
CA PHE A 119 -7.67 -6.69 -9.20
C PHE A 119 -8.76 -6.74 -10.26
N THR A 120 -9.83 -7.51 -10.02
CA THR A 120 -11.01 -7.55 -10.90
C THR A 120 -11.91 -6.32 -10.69
N ASN A 121 -12.88 -6.13 -11.60
CA ASN A 121 -13.88 -5.08 -11.43
C ASN A 121 -14.78 -5.32 -10.22
N GLY A 122 -15.12 -6.56 -9.91
CA GLY A 122 -15.87 -6.95 -8.72
C GLY A 122 -15.10 -6.67 -7.44
N GLN A 123 -13.80 -7.00 -7.40
CA GLN A 123 -12.93 -6.63 -6.28
C GLN A 123 -12.86 -5.11 -6.09
N LYS A 124 -12.69 -4.34 -7.17
CA LYS A 124 -12.73 -2.87 -7.11
C LYS A 124 -14.06 -2.36 -6.54
N ALA A 125 -15.19 -2.89 -7.00
CA ALA A 125 -16.51 -2.49 -6.50
C ALA A 125 -16.65 -2.78 -5.00
N ARG A 126 -16.19 -3.95 -4.54
CA ARG A 126 -16.19 -4.34 -3.13
C ARG A 126 -15.30 -3.43 -2.28
N MET A 127 -14.10 -3.10 -2.74
CA MET A 127 -13.20 -2.15 -2.06
C MET A 127 -13.83 -0.75 -1.93
N ILE A 128 -14.48 -0.24 -2.98
CA ILE A 128 -15.18 1.05 -2.93
C ILE A 128 -16.34 1.02 -1.93
N ALA A 129 -17.12 -0.07 -1.91
CA ALA A 129 -18.19 -0.25 -0.95
C ALA A 129 -17.66 -0.24 0.50
N ALA A 130 -16.53 -0.90 0.75
CA ALA A 130 -15.88 -0.91 2.06
C ALA A 130 -15.43 0.49 2.50
N VAL A 131 -14.85 1.29 1.60
CA VAL A 131 -14.51 2.69 1.89
C VAL A 131 -15.74 3.49 2.27
N ASN A 132 -16.81 3.40 1.48
CA ASN A 132 -18.06 4.13 1.73
C ASN A 132 -18.71 3.75 3.07
N GLN A 133 -18.67 2.47 3.42
CA GLN A 133 -19.34 1.94 4.61
C GLN A 133 -18.52 2.15 5.89
N TYR A 134 -17.24 1.86 5.85
CA TYR A 134 -16.41 1.78 7.06
C TYR A 134 -15.44 2.96 7.22
N ARG A 135 -15.09 3.65 6.11
CA ARG A 135 -14.10 4.75 6.11
C ARG A 135 -14.56 5.96 5.29
N PRO A 136 -15.82 6.43 5.47
CA PRO A 136 -16.37 7.51 4.62
C PRO A 136 -15.55 8.81 4.71
N ASN A 137 -14.87 9.03 5.82
CA ASN A 137 -14.01 10.20 6.00
C ASN A 137 -12.82 10.24 5.03
N MET A 138 -12.37 9.08 4.51
CA MET A 138 -11.31 9.05 3.50
C MET A 138 -11.70 9.78 2.21
N LEU A 139 -13.00 9.80 1.87
CA LEU A 139 -13.50 10.47 0.68
C LEU A 139 -13.57 12.00 0.82
N ASN A 140 -13.55 12.48 2.06
CA ASN A 140 -13.68 13.90 2.38
C ASN A 140 -12.32 14.59 2.57
N HIS A 141 -11.22 13.83 2.51
CA HIS A 141 -9.89 14.40 2.61
C HIS A 141 -9.44 14.96 1.26
N ASN A 142 -9.35 16.29 1.18
CA ASN A 142 -8.78 17.00 0.03
C ASN A 142 -7.24 16.94 -0.02
N ILE A 143 -6.64 15.83 0.41
CA ILE A 143 -5.17 15.69 0.46
C ILE A 143 -4.55 15.90 -0.93
N CYS A 144 -5.26 15.51 -2.00
CA CYS A 144 -4.79 15.69 -3.37
C CYS A 144 -5.20 17.05 -3.99
N ASN A 145 -6.14 17.75 -3.37
CA ASN A 145 -6.63 19.05 -3.85
C ASN A 145 -6.05 20.23 -3.07
N THR A 146 -5.39 19.99 -1.97
CA THR A 146 -4.46 20.95 -1.44
C THR A 146 -3.17 20.79 -2.25
N PRO A 147 -2.85 21.69 -3.20
CA PRO A 147 -1.47 21.93 -3.41
C PRO A 147 -0.90 22.15 -2.01
N THR A 148 0.30 21.70 -1.71
CA THR A 148 1.04 22.11 -0.53
C THR A 148 1.32 23.62 -0.63
N SER A 149 0.27 24.39 -0.88
CA SER A 149 0.25 25.82 -0.69
C SER A 149 -0.07 26.00 0.79
N ILE A 150 1.00 26.17 1.57
CA ILE A 150 1.05 27.06 2.71
C ILE A 150 -0.35 27.59 2.98
N LEU A 151 -0.98 27.12 4.05
CA LEU A 151 -2.06 27.89 4.66
C LEU A 151 -1.53 29.32 4.82
N ASN A 152 -1.97 30.23 3.98
CA ASN A 152 -1.86 31.64 4.27
C ASN A 152 -2.71 31.88 5.51
N ILE A 153 -2.12 31.64 6.67
CA ILE A 153 -2.56 32.27 7.89
C ILE A 153 -2.18 33.73 7.66
N GLU A 154 -3.16 34.54 7.28
CA GLU A 154 -3.06 36.00 7.36
C GLU A 154 -2.96 36.39 8.83
N GLY A 155 -1.84 36.10 9.39
CA GLY A 155 -1.32 36.62 10.64
C GLY A 155 0.09 37.11 10.32
N ASN A 156 0.30 38.39 10.50
CA ASN A 156 1.52 39.16 10.24
C ASN A 156 2.71 38.66 11.10
N THR A 157 3.09 37.37 10.93
CA THR A 157 4.30 36.80 11.53
C THR A 157 5.29 36.60 10.40
N GLN A 158 6.36 37.40 10.38
CA GLN A 158 7.45 37.25 9.45
C GLN A 158 7.92 35.79 9.43
N LYS A 159 7.83 35.15 8.26
CA LYS A 159 8.29 33.78 8.04
C LYS A 159 9.81 33.73 8.25
N ARG A 160 10.26 32.99 9.26
CA ARG A 160 11.67 32.85 9.61
C ARG A 160 12.09 31.39 9.68
N ILE A 161 13.31 31.12 9.25
CA ILE A 161 13.91 29.79 9.35
C ILE A 161 14.21 29.50 10.82
N VAL A 162 13.74 28.35 11.30
CA VAL A 162 13.97 27.86 12.65
C VAL A 162 15.16 26.91 12.68
N LYS A 163 15.21 25.99 11.70
CA LYS A 163 16.27 24.98 11.58
C LYS A 163 16.52 24.62 10.12
N ILE A 164 17.73 24.14 9.85
CA ILE A 164 18.14 23.62 8.55
C ILE A 164 18.71 22.21 8.76
N PHE A 165 18.29 21.28 7.93
CA PHE A 165 18.73 19.89 7.97
C PHE A 165 19.33 19.47 6.64
N ASN A 166 20.32 18.59 6.67
CA ASN A 166 20.81 17.89 5.47
C ASN A 166 19.91 16.68 5.13
N ILE A 167 20.25 15.96 4.07
CA ILE A 167 19.52 14.76 3.61
C ILE A 167 19.54 13.59 4.63
N LEU A 168 20.43 13.61 5.59
CA LEU A 168 20.54 12.61 6.67
C LEU A 168 19.74 13.02 7.92
N GLY A 169 19.01 14.15 7.87
CA GLY A 169 18.26 14.67 9.01
C GLY A 169 19.10 15.35 10.09
N GLN A 170 20.38 15.58 9.84
CA GLN A 170 21.26 16.26 10.78
C GLN A 170 21.08 17.78 10.65
N GLU A 171 20.99 18.49 11.81
CA GLU A 171 20.91 19.94 11.82
C GLU A 171 22.25 20.54 11.38
N VAL A 172 22.18 21.48 10.44
CA VAL A 172 23.36 22.10 9.84
C VAL A 172 23.22 23.62 9.78
N LYS A 173 24.34 24.33 9.71
CA LYS A 173 24.37 25.78 9.46
C LYS A 173 24.65 26.01 7.97
N GLU A 174 23.90 26.89 7.35
CA GLU A 174 23.97 27.16 5.89
C GLU A 174 25.37 27.60 5.40
N LYS A 175 26.20 28.16 6.29
CA LYS A 175 27.54 28.60 5.91
C LYS A 175 28.43 27.41 5.55
N ASN A 176 28.97 27.43 4.32
CA ASN A 176 29.92 26.45 3.76
C ASN A 176 29.33 25.14 3.25
N ILE A 177 28.03 25.07 2.99
CA ILE A 177 27.41 23.91 2.39
C ILE A 177 27.16 24.18 0.90
N LYS A 178 27.76 23.32 0.04
CA LYS A 178 27.66 23.43 -1.42
C LYS A 178 27.24 22.06 -2.00
N ASN A 179 26.62 22.09 -3.17
CA ASN A 179 26.27 20.93 -3.96
C ASN A 179 25.43 19.85 -3.22
N GLN A 180 24.54 20.27 -2.34
CA GLN A 180 23.63 19.34 -1.67
C GLN A 180 22.23 19.93 -1.41
N ALA A 181 21.27 19.04 -1.19
CA ALA A 181 19.93 19.41 -0.80
C ALA A 181 19.87 19.71 0.71
N LEU A 182 19.25 20.84 1.06
CA LEU A 182 18.95 21.23 2.42
C LEU A 182 17.44 21.36 2.62
N PHE A 183 17.00 21.10 3.84
CA PHE A 183 15.61 21.20 4.27
C PHE A 183 15.51 22.33 5.31
N TYR A 184 14.76 23.37 4.98
CA TYR A 184 14.55 24.55 5.82
C TYR A 184 13.23 24.43 6.55
N LEU A 185 13.27 24.27 7.86
CA LEU A 185 12.09 24.32 8.72
C LEU A 185 11.82 25.77 9.11
N TYR A 186 10.60 26.22 8.84
CA TYR A 186 10.13 27.56 9.20
C TYR A 186 9.29 27.55 10.47
N ASN A 187 9.12 28.74 11.08
CA ASN A 187 8.34 28.91 12.32
C ASN A 187 6.83 28.60 12.19
N ASP A 188 6.34 28.44 10.97
CA ASP A 188 4.98 28.00 10.64
C ASP A 188 4.88 26.48 10.46
N GLY A 189 5.97 25.72 10.73
CA GLY A 189 6.04 24.27 10.56
C GLY A 189 6.29 23.82 9.12
N VAL A 190 6.36 24.72 8.17
CA VAL A 190 6.62 24.40 6.76
C VAL A 190 8.07 24.00 6.55
N ILE A 191 8.29 22.93 5.78
CA ILE A 191 9.62 22.48 5.36
C ILE A 191 9.78 22.75 3.86
N VAL A 192 10.82 23.48 3.50
CA VAL A 192 11.17 23.79 2.10
C VAL A 192 12.50 23.13 1.76
N LYS A 193 12.53 22.31 0.70
CA LYS A 193 13.76 21.77 0.14
C LYS A 193 14.39 22.79 -0.78
N LYS A 194 15.69 23.09 -0.56
CA LYS A 194 16.52 23.87 -1.50
C LYS A 194 17.73 23.05 -1.91
N ILE A 195 18.16 23.20 -3.16
CA ILE A 195 19.42 22.65 -3.64
C ILE A 195 20.40 23.82 -3.71
N ILE A 196 21.46 23.74 -2.94
CA ILE A 196 22.53 24.75 -2.97
C ILE A 196 23.50 24.33 -4.06
N LEU A 197 23.57 25.11 -5.12
CA LEU A 197 24.56 25.01 -6.21
C LEU A 197 25.61 26.06 -6.00
N GLU A 198 26.82 25.86 -6.55
CA GLU A 198 27.85 26.90 -6.57
C GLU A 198 27.44 28.09 -7.40
#